data_019521c7536ff8acf80046618392c66d
#
_entry.id   019521c7536ff8acf80046618392c66d
#
_cell.length_a   1.000
_cell.length_b   1.000
_cell.length_c   1.000
_cell.angle_alpha   90.00
_cell.angle_beta   90.00
_cell.angle_gamma   90.00
#
_symmetry.space_group_name_H-M   'P 1'
#
loop_
_entity.id
_entity.type
_entity.pdbx_description
1 polymer ?
#
loop_
_entity_poly.entity_id
_entity_poly.type
_entity_poly.pdbx_seq_one_letter_code
_entity_poly.pdbx_strand_id
1 'polypeptide(L)'
;MTNKPSADRELDITAEVCPMTFVRTRLALDRMAPGQTLLVRLRGEEPLRNVPRTAREQGHEVLSQQTDPDGVTRLLLRRGG
;
A
#
# COMPACT_ATOMS: atom_id res chain seq x y z
N MET A 1 -15.74 -0.11 -22.37
CA MET A 1 -14.97 -0.88 -21.54
C MET A 1 -14.28 -0.11 -20.46
N THR A 2 -14.38 -0.56 -19.34
CA THR A 2 -13.84 0.14 -18.26
C THR A 2 -12.38 -0.15 -18.09
N ASN A 3 -11.68 0.83 -17.68
CA ASN A 3 -10.33 0.63 -17.26
C ASN A 3 -10.32 -0.17 -16.00
N LYS A 4 -9.68 -1.30 -16.08
CA LYS A 4 -9.50 -2.10 -14.92
C LYS A 4 -8.50 -1.41 -14.01
N PRO A 5 -8.83 -1.23 -12.74
CA PRO A 5 -7.83 -0.66 -11.83
C PRO A 5 -6.63 -1.58 -11.75
N SER A 6 -5.48 -1.00 -11.53
CA SER A 6 -4.25 -1.77 -11.42
C SER A 6 -4.20 -2.59 -10.13
N ALA A 7 -5.14 -2.37 -9.23
CA ALA A 7 -5.18 -3.07 -7.95
C ALA A 7 -6.60 -3.53 -7.66
N ASP A 8 -6.72 -4.64 -6.93
CA ASP A 8 -8.02 -5.14 -6.52
C ASP A 8 -8.66 -4.24 -5.48
N ARG A 9 -7.85 -3.57 -4.66
CA ARG A 9 -8.32 -2.64 -3.66
C ARG A 9 -7.42 -1.43 -3.62
N GLU A 10 -7.95 -0.32 -3.11
CA GLU A 10 -7.20 0.91 -2.96
C GLU A 10 -7.36 1.44 -1.53
N LEU A 11 -6.30 2.02 -1.02
CA LEU A 11 -6.28 2.60 0.32
C LEU A 11 -5.55 3.93 0.27
N ASP A 12 -6.22 4.98 0.73
CA ASP A 12 -5.63 6.30 0.80
C ASP A 12 -5.31 6.64 2.25
N ILE A 13 -4.03 6.72 2.57
CA ILE A 13 -3.57 7.05 3.91
C ILE A 13 -2.72 8.31 3.90
N THR A 14 -2.94 9.17 2.91
CA THR A 14 -2.17 10.41 2.80
C THR A 14 -2.40 11.36 3.98
N ALA A 15 -3.55 11.26 4.63
CA ALA A 15 -3.88 12.08 5.79
C ALA A 15 -3.55 11.42 7.12
N GLU A 16 -3.10 10.17 7.11
CA GLU A 16 -2.78 9.47 8.34
C GLU A 16 -1.36 9.75 8.78
N VAL A 17 -1.11 9.62 10.08
CA VAL A 17 0.23 9.73 10.62
C VAL A 17 0.63 8.39 11.24
N CYS A 18 1.93 8.21 11.38
CA CYS A 18 2.46 7.03 12.03
C CYS A 18 1.96 6.98 13.47
N PRO A 19 1.54 5.82 13.99
CA PRO A 19 1.62 4.48 13.38
C PRO A 19 0.39 4.07 12.58
N MET A 20 -0.58 4.96 12.38
CA MET A 20 -1.83 4.59 11.72
C MET A 20 -1.63 4.17 10.27
N THR A 21 -0.59 4.67 9.61
CA THR A 21 -0.28 4.24 8.25
C THR A 21 -0.04 2.73 8.19
N PHE A 22 0.69 2.20 9.15
CA PHE A 22 0.92 0.76 9.24
C PHE A 22 -0.34 0.00 9.57
N VAL A 23 -1.08 0.50 10.56
CA VAL A 23 -2.27 -0.20 11.05
C VAL A 23 -3.29 -0.31 9.93
N ARG A 24 -3.52 0.77 9.22
CA ARG A 24 -4.49 0.78 8.13
C ARG A 24 -4.08 -0.16 7.00
N THR A 25 -2.82 -0.12 6.63
CA THR A 25 -2.31 -0.98 5.56
C THR A 25 -2.43 -2.44 5.95
N ARG A 26 -2.05 -2.77 7.17
CA ARG A 26 -2.13 -4.14 7.66
C ARG A 26 -3.56 -4.65 7.67
N LEU A 27 -4.49 -3.83 8.19
CA LEU A 27 -5.88 -4.24 8.24
C LEU A 27 -6.46 -4.46 6.84
N ALA A 28 -6.09 -3.60 5.89
CA ALA A 28 -6.54 -3.76 4.52
C ALA A 28 -6.04 -5.08 3.92
N LEU A 29 -4.75 -5.37 4.12
CA LEU A 29 -4.16 -6.60 3.63
C LEU A 29 -4.79 -7.83 4.28
N ASP A 30 -5.06 -7.75 5.58
CA ASP A 30 -5.65 -8.88 6.31
C ASP A 30 -7.04 -9.25 5.79
N ARG A 31 -7.74 -8.29 5.20
CA ARG A 31 -9.08 -8.52 4.67
C ARG A 31 -9.08 -9.01 3.24
N MET A 32 -7.92 -9.11 2.64
CA MET A 32 -7.78 -9.52 1.24
C MET A 32 -7.42 -10.98 1.14
N ALA A 33 -7.74 -11.57 0.00
CA ALA A 33 -7.33 -12.94 -0.28
C ALA A 33 -5.89 -12.96 -0.77
N PRO A 34 -5.17 -14.05 -0.55
CA PRO A 34 -3.81 -14.17 -1.10
C PRO A 34 -3.79 -13.96 -2.61
N GLY A 35 -2.81 -13.21 -3.09
CA GLY A 35 -2.68 -12.92 -4.50
C GLY A 35 -3.38 -11.65 -4.94
N GLN A 36 -4.25 -11.10 -4.12
CA GLN A 36 -4.90 -9.83 -4.45
C GLN A 36 -3.92 -8.67 -4.25
N THR A 37 -4.16 -7.60 -5.01
CA THR A 37 -3.29 -6.44 -4.97
C THR A 37 -3.96 -5.26 -4.28
N LEU A 38 -3.15 -4.46 -3.62
CA LEU A 38 -3.60 -3.27 -2.90
C LEU A 38 -2.76 -2.08 -3.35
N LEU A 39 -3.44 -1.03 -3.80
CA LEU A 39 -2.77 0.22 -4.12
C LEU A 39 -2.90 1.14 -2.91
N VAL A 40 -1.77 1.51 -2.34
CA VAL A 40 -1.73 2.37 -1.16
C VAL A 40 -1.19 3.72 -1.59
N ARG A 41 -1.95 4.78 -1.30
CA ARG A 41 -1.48 6.15 -1.49
C ARG A 41 -1.02 6.67 -0.14
N LEU A 42 0.21 7.11 -0.09
CA LEU A 42 0.78 7.59 1.16
C LEU A 42 1.61 8.85 0.91
N ARG A 43 1.85 9.59 1.97
CA ARG A 43 2.61 10.84 1.89
C ARG A 43 3.57 10.90 3.07
N GLY A 44 4.79 11.40 2.80
CA GLY A 44 5.80 11.55 3.82
C GLY A 44 6.89 10.51 3.71
N GLU A 45 8.05 10.85 4.24
CA GLU A 45 9.23 9.99 4.11
C GLU A 45 9.16 8.77 5.00
N GLU A 46 8.62 8.92 6.20
CA GLU A 46 8.54 7.82 7.14
C GLU A 46 7.67 6.68 6.63
N PRO A 47 6.40 6.95 6.23
CA PRO A 47 5.59 5.86 5.71
C PRO A 47 6.16 5.29 4.43
N LEU A 48 6.77 6.14 3.60
CA LEU A 48 7.37 5.68 2.35
C LEU A 48 8.46 4.66 2.59
N ARG A 49 9.20 4.81 3.66
CA ARG A 49 10.28 3.90 4.02
C ARG A 49 9.76 2.68 4.77
N ASN A 50 8.83 2.90 5.68
CA ASN A 50 8.45 1.88 6.65
C ASN A 50 7.33 0.97 6.18
N VAL A 51 6.36 1.49 5.43
CA VAL A 51 5.22 0.68 5.00
C VAL A 51 5.67 -0.46 4.07
N PRO A 52 6.49 -0.19 3.03
CA PRO A 52 6.96 -1.30 2.18
C PRO A 52 7.77 -2.33 2.97
N ARG A 53 8.63 -1.87 3.88
CA ARG A 53 9.45 -2.79 4.65
C ARG A 53 8.60 -3.68 5.53
N THR A 54 7.63 -3.09 6.23
CA THR A 54 6.75 -3.87 7.09
C THR A 54 5.93 -4.86 6.28
N ALA A 55 5.47 -4.48 5.10
CA ALA A 55 4.73 -5.39 4.25
C ALA A 55 5.58 -6.59 3.86
N ARG A 56 6.84 -6.36 3.50
CA ARG A 56 7.76 -7.46 3.17
C ARG A 56 7.99 -8.36 4.37
N GLU A 57 8.16 -7.78 5.54
CA GLU A 57 8.39 -8.55 6.76
C GLU A 57 7.21 -9.44 7.10
N GLN A 58 6.01 -9.04 6.70
CA GLN A 58 4.81 -9.82 6.93
C GLN A 58 4.50 -10.80 5.81
N GLY A 59 5.39 -10.91 4.84
CA GLY A 59 5.23 -11.88 3.79
C GLY A 59 4.49 -11.40 2.56
N HIS A 60 4.22 -10.10 2.48
CA HIS A 60 3.59 -9.54 1.29
C HIS A 60 4.65 -9.07 0.30
N GLU A 61 4.22 -8.84 -0.93
CA GLU A 61 5.14 -8.46 -2.00
C GLU A 61 4.92 -7.01 -2.40
N VAL A 62 6.02 -6.26 -2.57
CA VAL A 62 5.96 -4.90 -3.11
C VAL A 62 6.18 -5.00 -4.61
N LEU A 63 5.12 -4.73 -5.38
CA LEU A 63 5.17 -4.87 -6.82
C LEU A 63 5.72 -3.62 -7.48
N SER A 64 5.35 -2.44 -6.99
CA SER A 64 5.85 -1.19 -7.54
C SER A 64 5.73 -0.08 -6.52
N GLN A 65 6.49 0.98 -6.75
CA GLN A 65 6.51 2.14 -5.87
C GLN A 65 6.85 3.34 -6.73
N GLN A 66 5.97 4.34 -6.74
CA GLN A 66 6.16 5.50 -7.58
C GLN A 66 5.69 6.75 -6.84
N THR A 67 6.55 7.76 -6.80
CA THR A 67 6.23 9.03 -6.15
C THR A 67 5.89 10.06 -7.23
N ASP A 68 4.74 10.68 -7.07
CA ASP A 68 4.25 11.70 -7.99
C ASP A 68 4.85 13.07 -7.62
N PRO A 69 4.82 14.04 -8.55
CA PRO A 69 5.36 15.37 -8.26
C PRO A 69 4.69 16.08 -7.10
N ASP A 70 3.46 15.71 -6.76
CA ASP A 70 2.75 16.31 -5.63
C ASP A 70 3.15 15.73 -4.29
N GLY A 71 4.10 14.79 -4.27
CA GLY A 71 4.60 14.20 -3.03
C GLY A 71 3.85 12.96 -2.58
N VAL A 72 2.84 12.54 -3.33
CA VAL A 72 2.10 11.31 -3.00
C VAL A 72 2.79 10.13 -3.64
N THR A 73 3.03 9.09 -2.85
CA THR A 73 3.61 7.85 -3.34
C THR A 73 2.50 6.83 -3.54
N ARG A 74 2.51 6.19 -4.70
CA ARG A 74 1.62 5.07 -4.99
C ARG A 74 2.42 3.79 -4.84
N LEU A 75 1.98 2.98 -3.89
CA LEU A 75 2.65 1.73 -3.54
C LEU A 75 1.71 0.57 -3.88
N LEU A 76 2.15 -0.31 -4.75
CA LEU A 76 1.35 -1.46 -5.15
C LEU A 76 1.88 -2.69 -4.42
N LEU A 77 1.03 -3.29 -3.61
CA LEU A 77 1.37 -4.45 -2.82
C LEU A 77 0.53 -5.65 -3.27
N ARG A 78 1.10 -6.84 -3.13
CA ARG A 78 0.36 -8.07 -3.34
C ARG A 78 0.34 -8.85 -2.04
N ARG A 79 -0.86 -9.28 -1.65
CA ARG A 79 -0.99 -10.03 -0.40
C ARG A 79 -0.33 -11.40 -0.54
N GLY A 80 0.56 -11.67 0.39
CA GLY A 80 1.19 -12.97 0.45
C GLY A 80 0.27 -14.00 1.08
N GLY A 81 0.56 -15.21 0.79
CA GLY A 81 -0.24 -16.29 1.22
C GLY A 81 0.14 -16.90 2.51
#